data_c044195281ecafdb27677c87bd968c94
#
_entry.id   c044195281ecafdb27677c87bd968c94
#
_cell.length_a   1.000
_cell.length_b   1.000
_cell.length_c   1.000
_cell.angle_alpha   90.00
_cell.angle_beta   90.00
_cell.angle_gamma   90.00
#
_symmetry.space_group_name_H-M   'P 1'
#
loop_
_entity.id
_entity.type
_entity.pdbx_description
1 polymer ?
#
loop_
_entity_poly.entity_id
_entity_poly.type
_entity_poly.pdbx_seq_one_letter_code
_entity_poly.pdbx_strand_id
1 'polypeptide(L)'
;MKKIVFELQPCCAKRSGIGLYAYELARRMRDTDELSFRGQIFNFLGRNDNSSFFNGIQMPIYESKLMPYGIYRRIWNALPISHEAFSGVRADLSIFFNYIVPPRLSGKAIDTICDMTYLRFPETMNARNLNRITAGIATSIEKSARIVTISEFSKQEIIELLQLPKEMVSVVPCAPSLAGEAADFEAVKAGYGISKPFILYVGTIEPRKNIVRLIHAFDLLKREEGIEHILVLAGGPGWRNEEIYLAAQQASCKEDIRFVGYITAEEKNAFYQHASVLAFPSLYEGFGMPPLEAMTWNCPVVCANAASIPEVVGEAARLVNPNDEVDIAQGLWDVLSSPDYAENLIRRGRIQVKKYTWDDSAEKLLRICREVLEK
;
A
#
# COMPACT_ATOMS: atom_id res chain seq x y z
N MET A 1 20.70 26.97 -0.48
CA MET A 1 19.74 25.93 -0.95
C MET A 1 20.02 24.64 -0.23
N LYS A 2 19.07 24.15 0.57
CA LYS A 2 19.16 22.89 1.33
C LYS A 2 18.89 21.71 0.41
N LYS A 3 19.65 20.63 0.57
CA LYS A 3 19.55 19.43 -0.27
C LYS A 3 18.75 18.33 0.42
N ILE A 4 17.65 17.91 -0.21
CA ILE A 4 16.80 16.80 0.24
C ILE A 4 17.02 15.60 -0.68
N VAL A 5 17.33 14.44 -0.09
CA VAL A 5 17.55 13.20 -0.83
C VAL A 5 16.44 12.19 -0.51
N PHE A 6 15.82 11.66 -1.54
CA PHE A 6 14.83 10.59 -1.49
C PHE A 6 15.51 9.25 -1.75
N GLU A 7 15.47 8.32 -0.81
CA GLU A 7 15.86 6.93 -1.04
C GLU A 7 14.77 6.23 -1.86
N LEU A 8 15.03 6.03 -3.16
CA LEU A 8 14.06 5.52 -4.12
C LEU A 8 14.25 4.02 -4.46
N GLN A 9 15.01 3.28 -3.66
CA GLN A 9 15.21 1.85 -3.86
C GLN A 9 13.88 1.06 -3.89
N PRO A 10 12.83 1.41 -3.11
CA PRO A 10 11.53 0.75 -3.20
C PRO A 10 10.84 0.90 -4.57
N CYS A 11 11.24 1.89 -5.37
CA CYS A 11 10.70 2.09 -6.72
C CYS A 11 11.33 1.15 -7.75
N CYS A 12 12.50 0.55 -7.48
CA CYS A 12 13.27 -0.29 -8.41
C CYS A 12 12.75 -1.74 -8.51
N ALA A 13 11.46 -1.97 -8.31
CA ALA A 13 10.80 -3.26 -8.47
C ALA A 13 9.38 -3.05 -8.99
N LYS A 14 8.66 -4.13 -9.30
CA LYS A 14 7.21 -4.04 -9.51
C LYS A 14 6.62 -3.25 -8.35
N ARG A 15 5.96 -2.12 -8.66
CA ARG A 15 5.52 -1.14 -7.65
C ARG A 15 4.59 -1.80 -6.64
N SER A 16 5.12 -2.08 -5.45
CA SER A 16 4.35 -2.38 -4.24
C SER A 16 3.71 -1.10 -3.70
N GLY A 17 2.85 -1.20 -2.69
CA GLY A 17 2.27 -0.01 -2.04
C GLY A 17 3.33 1.03 -1.61
N ILE A 18 4.43 0.57 -0.99
CA ILE A 18 5.55 1.43 -0.56
C ILE A 18 6.27 2.07 -1.75
N GLY A 19 6.51 1.29 -2.82
CA GLY A 19 7.16 1.81 -4.03
C GLY A 19 6.28 2.82 -4.76
N LEU A 20 4.97 2.62 -4.80
CA LEU A 20 4.02 3.59 -5.34
C LEU A 20 3.99 4.88 -4.51
N TYR A 21 3.94 4.76 -3.19
CA TYR A 21 3.96 5.90 -2.27
C TYR A 21 5.22 6.76 -2.45
N ALA A 22 6.39 6.14 -2.46
CA ALA A 22 7.66 6.84 -2.69
C ALA A 22 7.70 7.51 -4.06
N TYR A 23 7.25 6.84 -5.10
CA TYR A 23 7.19 7.36 -6.46
C TYR A 23 6.25 8.56 -6.59
N GLU A 24 5.02 8.43 -6.08
CA GLU A 24 4.00 9.47 -6.19
C GLU A 24 4.40 10.77 -5.46
N LEU A 25 5.06 10.65 -4.32
CA LEU A 25 5.63 11.79 -3.62
C LEU A 25 6.83 12.37 -4.38
N ALA A 26 7.79 11.54 -4.81
CA ALA A 26 8.99 11.99 -5.49
C ALA A 26 8.70 12.71 -6.81
N ARG A 27 7.75 12.23 -7.61
CA ARG A 27 7.43 12.85 -8.90
C ARG A 27 6.79 14.23 -8.80
N ARG A 28 6.34 14.62 -7.60
CA ARG A 28 5.74 15.94 -7.32
C ARG A 28 6.72 16.93 -6.73
N MET A 29 7.91 16.49 -6.32
CA MET A 29 8.93 17.38 -5.79
C MET A 29 9.61 18.15 -6.91
N ARG A 30 9.79 19.45 -6.70
CA ARG A 30 10.45 20.37 -7.63
C ARG A 30 11.43 21.22 -6.86
N ASP A 31 12.58 21.49 -7.47
CA ASP A 31 13.55 22.43 -6.91
C ASP A 31 12.89 23.81 -6.74
N THR A 32 13.23 24.47 -5.63
CA THR A 32 12.83 25.85 -5.31
C THR A 32 14.09 26.65 -5.01
N ASP A 33 13.95 27.96 -4.75
CA ASP A 33 15.10 28.80 -4.37
C ASP A 33 15.78 28.33 -3.07
N GLU A 34 15.02 27.67 -2.19
CA GLU A 34 15.49 27.22 -0.87
C GLU A 34 15.88 25.74 -0.83
N LEU A 35 15.18 24.89 -1.60
CA LEU A 35 15.27 23.43 -1.53
C LEU A 35 15.65 22.83 -2.88
N SER A 36 16.53 21.87 -2.87
CA SER A 36 16.84 21.03 -4.03
C SER A 36 16.62 19.56 -3.75
N PHE A 37 15.97 18.87 -4.68
CA PHE A 37 15.58 17.47 -4.53
C PHE A 37 16.43 16.55 -5.40
N ARG A 38 16.84 15.42 -4.83
CA ARG A 38 17.62 14.38 -5.49
C ARG A 38 17.06 13.02 -5.13
N GLY A 39 17.02 12.10 -6.09
CA GLY A 39 16.76 10.70 -5.84
C GLY A 39 18.07 9.93 -5.64
N GLN A 40 18.04 8.85 -4.88
CA GLN A 40 19.16 7.96 -4.66
C GLN A 40 18.72 6.50 -4.73
N ILE A 41 19.50 5.68 -5.44
CA ILE A 41 19.33 4.23 -5.52
C ILE A 41 20.69 3.53 -5.52
N PHE A 42 20.66 2.22 -5.28
CA PHE A 42 21.81 1.34 -5.48
C PHE A 42 21.63 0.53 -6.75
N ASN A 43 22.55 0.65 -7.69
CA ASN A 43 22.59 -0.09 -8.94
C ASN A 43 24.00 -0.65 -9.19
N PHE A 44 24.32 -1.77 -8.52
CA PHE A 44 25.67 -2.33 -8.53
C PHE A 44 26.20 -2.53 -9.96
N LEU A 45 27.35 -1.91 -10.23
CA LEU A 45 28.02 -1.87 -11.53
C LEU A 45 27.16 -1.30 -12.68
N GLY A 46 26.03 -0.65 -12.38
CA GLY A 46 25.12 -0.14 -13.41
C GLY A 46 24.46 -1.23 -14.27
N ARG A 47 24.26 -2.43 -13.70
CA ARG A 47 23.80 -3.61 -14.47
C ARG A 47 22.33 -3.58 -14.84
N ASN A 48 21.53 -2.80 -14.14
CA ASN A 48 20.09 -2.71 -14.37
C ASN A 48 19.74 -1.38 -15.05
N ASP A 49 18.92 -1.43 -16.09
CA ASP A 49 18.25 -0.22 -16.58
C ASP A 49 17.02 0.04 -15.70
N ASN A 50 17.14 1.04 -14.86
CA ASN A 50 16.08 1.46 -13.95
C ASN A 50 15.29 2.67 -14.47
N SER A 51 15.60 3.18 -15.66
CA SER A 51 15.04 4.43 -16.20
C SER A 51 13.50 4.41 -16.23
N SER A 52 12.90 3.30 -16.63
CA SER A 52 11.44 3.13 -16.70
C SER A 52 10.73 3.28 -15.35
N PHE A 53 11.42 2.98 -14.23
CA PHE A 53 10.83 3.13 -12.89
C PHE A 53 10.70 4.59 -12.46
N PHE A 54 11.47 5.49 -13.07
CA PHE A 54 11.55 6.91 -12.69
C PHE A 54 10.89 7.85 -13.71
N ASN A 55 10.17 7.31 -14.68
CA ASN A 55 9.41 8.12 -15.64
C ASN A 55 8.48 9.10 -14.90
N GLY A 56 8.54 10.40 -15.26
CA GLY A 56 7.78 11.47 -14.61
C GLY A 56 8.41 12.04 -13.33
N ILE A 57 9.50 11.48 -12.81
CA ILE A 57 10.32 12.09 -11.74
C ILE A 57 11.28 13.08 -12.40
N GLN A 58 11.23 14.36 -11.98
CA GLN A 58 12.05 15.41 -12.58
C GLN A 58 13.36 15.69 -11.82
N MET A 59 13.48 15.17 -10.59
CA MET A 59 14.74 15.32 -9.84
C MET A 59 15.84 14.40 -10.40
N PRO A 60 17.11 14.82 -10.39
CA PRO A 60 18.23 13.96 -10.74
C PRO A 60 18.31 12.73 -9.84
N ILE A 61 18.53 11.55 -10.43
CA ILE A 61 18.69 10.28 -9.71
C ILE A 61 20.17 9.90 -9.65
N TYR A 62 20.69 9.71 -8.44
CA TYR A 62 22.05 9.24 -8.20
C TYR A 62 22.07 7.74 -8.01
N GLU A 63 22.87 7.04 -8.81
CA GLU A 63 23.05 5.60 -8.74
C GLU A 63 24.37 5.24 -8.06
N SER A 64 24.31 4.65 -6.87
CA SER A 64 25.50 4.05 -6.26
C SER A 64 25.84 2.73 -6.95
N LYS A 65 27.05 2.65 -7.53
CA LYS A 65 27.57 1.47 -8.24
C LYS A 65 28.51 0.61 -7.40
N LEU A 66 28.81 1.03 -6.15
CA LEU A 66 29.86 0.44 -5.32
C LEU A 66 29.56 -0.98 -4.86
N MET A 67 28.31 -1.27 -4.47
CA MET A 67 27.92 -2.59 -4.00
C MET A 67 26.40 -2.83 -4.15
N PRO A 68 25.96 -4.11 -4.13
CA PRO A 68 24.54 -4.45 -4.08
C PRO A 68 23.88 -3.93 -2.80
N TYR A 69 22.68 -3.36 -2.90
CA TYR A 69 21.92 -2.83 -1.77
C TYR A 69 21.73 -3.83 -0.63
N GLY A 70 21.46 -5.09 -0.96
CA GLY A 70 21.30 -6.14 0.05
C GLY A 70 22.57 -6.43 0.85
N ILE A 71 23.76 -6.32 0.23
CA ILE A 71 25.05 -6.45 0.92
C ILE A 71 25.30 -5.21 1.77
N TYR A 72 25.13 -4.02 1.20
CA TYR A 72 25.28 -2.75 1.93
C TYR A 72 24.48 -2.78 3.24
N ARG A 73 23.21 -3.18 3.20
CA ARG A 73 22.33 -3.27 4.37
C ARG A 73 22.75 -4.29 5.43
N ARG A 74 23.46 -5.35 5.05
CA ARG A 74 23.98 -6.34 6.00
C ARG A 74 25.19 -5.85 6.78
N ILE A 75 25.98 -5.00 6.16
CA ILE A 75 27.29 -4.56 6.72
C ILE A 75 27.29 -3.13 7.25
N TRP A 76 26.24 -2.33 6.99
CA TRP A 76 26.23 -0.91 7.34
C TRP A 76 26.38 -0.61 8.84
N ASN A 77 25.96 -1.53 9.73
CA ASN A 77 26.18 -1.39 11.17
C ASN A 77 27.66 -1.61 11.56
N ALA A 78 28.34 -2.49 10.86
CA ALA A 78 29.72 -2.84 11.15
C ALA A 78 30.72 -1.85 10.54
N LEU A 79 30.35 -1.15 9.47
CA LEU A 79 31.25 -0.23 8.79
C LEU A 79 31.21 1.17 9.43
N PRO A 80 32.38 1.76 9.79
CA PRO A 80 32.47 3.12 10.35
C PRO A 80 32.38 4.21 9.24
N ILE A 81 31.58 3.97 8.21
CA ILE A 81 31.50 4.84 7.01
C ILE A 81 30.06 5.36 6.91
N SER A 82 29.90 6.64 6.55
CA SER A 82 28.60 7.26 6.41
C SER A 82 27.82 6.71 5.20
N HIS A 83 26.49 6.80 5.26
CA HIS A 83 25.62 6.43 4.15
C HIS A 83 25.97 7.20 2.87
N GLU A 84 26.29 8.47 3.00
CA GLU A 84 26.61 9.37 1.87
C GLU A 84 27.86 8.93 1.12
N ALA A 85 28.84 8.32 1.79
CA ALA A 85 30.02 7.78 1.13
C ALA A 85 29.68 6.56 0.22
N PHE A 86 28.63 5.82 0.55
CA PHE A 86 28.13 4.72 -0.30
C PHE A 86 27.12 5.19 -1.34
N SER A 87 26.22 6.10 -0.96
CA SER A 87 25.19 6.61 -1.86
C SER A 87 25.72 7.58 -2.91
N GLY A 88 26.89 8.20 -2.66
CA GLY A 88 27.51 9.16 -3.56
C GLY A 88 26.87 10.56 -3.51
N VAL A 89 25.89 10.79 -2.62
CA VAL A 89 25.19 12.08 -2.50
C VAL A 89 25.07 12.51 -1.04
N ARG A 90 25.48 13.75 -0.74
CA ARG A 90 25.28 14.38 0.57
C ARG A 90 23.92 15.05 0.64
N ALA A 91 23.27 14.98 1.80
CA ALA A 91 21.99 15.59 2.06
C ALA A 91 22.00 16.40 3.37
N ASP A 92 21.25 17.50 3.40
CA ASP A 92 20.86 18.15 4.66
C ASP A 92 19.71 17.35 5.32
N LEU A 93 18.88 16.69 4.48
CA LEU A 93 17.77 15.84 4.91
C LEU A 93 17.64 14.65 3.95
N SER A 94 17.55 13.45 4.50
CA SER A 94 17.24 12.23 3.74
C SER A 94 15.87 11.65 4.12
N ILE A 95 15.12 11.17 3.14
CA ILE A 95 13.80 10.59 3.32
C ILE A 95 13.85 9.11 2.95
N PHE A 96 13.45 8.26 3.90
CA PHE A 96 13.40 6.81 3.78
C PHE A 96 11.95 6.32 3.85
N PHE A 97 11.58 5.34 3.01
CA PHE A 97 10.18 4.93 2.85
C PHE A 97 9.87 3.53 3.39
N ASN A 98 10.81 2.86 4.03
CA ASN A 98 10.62 1.45 4.37
C ASN A 98 11.18 1.06 5.74
N TYR A 99 10.70 1.71 6.79
CA TYR A 99 10.94 1.43 8.22
C TYR A 99 12.37 1.59 8.72
N ILE A 100 13.36 1.60 7.85
CA ILE A 100 14.76 1.48 8.27
C ILE A 100 15.61 2.59 7.68
N VAL A 101 16.24 3.33 8.59
CA VAL A 101 17.20 4.40 8.30
C VAL A 101 18.62 3.86 8.52
N PRO A 102 19.59 4.19 7.64
CA PRO A 102 20.99 3.85 7.87
C PRO A 102 21.53 4.44 9.18
N PRO A 103 22.39 3.71 9.92
CA PRO A 103 22.81 4.12 11.26
C PRO A 103 23.74 5.35 11.27
N ARG A 104 24.37 5.66 10.15
CA ARG A 104 25.32 6.78 10.02
C ARG A 104 24.93 7.68 8.85
N LEU A 105 24.25 8.75 9.19
CA LEU A 105 23.88 9.86 8.29
C LEU A 105 24.60 11.11 8.71
N SER A 106 25.04 11.94 7.76
CA SER A 106 25.60 13.26 8.03
C SER A 106 24.54 14.34 8.18
N GLY A 107 23.36 14.15 7.57
CA GLY A 107 22.20 15.03 7.69
C GLY A 107 21.10 14.46 8.56
N LYS A 108 19.98 15.18 8.62
CA LYS A 108 18.75 14.72 9.30
C LYS A 108 18.05 13.64 8.48
N ALA A 109 17.19 12.86 9.14
CA ALA A 109 16.38 11.84 8.48
C ALA A 109 14.89 12.00 8.78
N ILE A 110 14.07 11.71 7.77
CA ILE A 110 12.65 11.36 7.91
C ILE A 110 12.51 9.89 7.56
N ASP A 111 11.93 9.10 8.45
CA ASP A 111 11.60 7.70 8.19
C ASP A 111 10.10 7.52 7.99
N THR A 112 9.71 6.64 7.07
CA THR A 112 8.32 6.28 6.86
C THR A 112 8.04 4.91 7.46
N ILE A 113 7.18 4.89 8.47
CA ILE A 113 6.61 3.69 9.09
C ILE A 113 5.15 3.60 8.65
N CYS A 114 4.85 2.73 7.67
CA CYS A 114 3.51 2.66 7.09
C CYS A 114 2.46 2.12 8.06
N ASP A 115 2.81 1.12 8.87
CA ASP A 115 1.92 0.47 9.83
C ASP A 115 2.71 -0.30 10.91
N MET A 116 1.99 -0.92 11.81
CA MET A 116 2.59 -1.71 12.89
C MET A 116 2.35 -3.22 12.73
N THR A 117 2.19 -3.70 11.49
CA THR A 117 1.98 -5.13 11.17
C THR A 117 3.03 -6.02 11.85
N TYR A 118 4.29 -5.58 11.91
CA TYR A 118 5.38 -6.36 12.51
C TYR A 118 5.24 -6.60 14.02
N LEU A 119 4.42 -5.82 14.71
CA LEU A 119 4.08 -6.04 16.14
C LEU A 119 2.67 -6.62 16.32
N ARG A 120 1.70 -6.21 15.50
CA ARG A 120 0.30 -6.63 15.64
C ARG A 120 0.02 -8.00 15.04
N PHE A 121 0.64 -8.31 13.90
CA PHE A 121 0.41 -9.53 13.12
C PHE A 121 1.74 -10.12 12.60
N PRO A 122 2.74 -10.35 13.50
CA PRO A 122 4.07 -10.83 13.09
C PRO A 122 4.00 -12.18 12.38
N GLU A 123 3.04 -13.04 12.76
CA GLU A 123 2.81 -14.35 12.15
C GLU A 123 2.37 -14.26 10.67
N THR A 124 1.81 -13.13 10.27
CA THR A 124 1.39 -12.89 8.88
C THR A 124 2.50 -12.31 8.02
N MET A 125 3.69 -12.10 8.55
CA MET A 125 4.81 -11.50 7.84
C MET A 125 5.82 -12.53 7.34
N ASN A 126 6.50 -12.18 6.25
CA ASN A 126 7.70 -12.91 5.84
C ASN A 126 8.80 -12.76 6.91
N ALA A 127 9.36 -13.89 7.39
CA ALA A 127 10.35 -13.92 8.47
C ALA A 127 11.58 -13.02 8.20
N ARG A 128 12.05 -12.92 6.95
CA ARG A 128 13.18 -12.04 6.61
C ARG A 128 12.83 -10.56 6.83
N ASN A 129 11.62 -10.14 6.46
CA ASN A 129 11.16 -8.77 6.65
C ASN A 129 10.92 -8.46 8.11
N LEU A 130 10.28 -9.37 8.84
CA LEU A 130 10.04 -9.25 10.28
C LEU A 130 11.37 -9.06 11.02
N ASN A 131 12.33 -9.98 10.85
CA ASN A 131 13.64 -9.90 11.49
C ASN A 131 14.38 -8.61 11.14
N ARG A 132 14.27 -8.15 9.89
CA ARG A 132 14.88 -6.91 9.45
C ARG A 132 14.32 -5.68 10.20
N ILE A 133 13.00 -5.58 10.28
CA ILE A 133 12.33 -4.44 10.93
C ILE A 133 12.63 -4.48 12.43
N THR A 134 12.42 -5.62 13.07
CA THR A 134 12.66 -5.78 14.52
C THR A 134 14.08 -5.44 14.92
N ALA A 135 15.08 -5.84 14.13
CA ALA A 135 16.49 -5.57 14.41
C ALA A 135 16.90 -4.11 14.19
N GLY A 136 16.20 -3.37 13.31
CA GLY A 136 16.63 -2.04 12.88
C GLY A 136 15.76 -0.88 13.36
N ILE A 137 14.53 -1.12 13.76
CA ILE A 137 13.55 -0.06 14.01
C ILE A 137 13.96 0.90 15.13
N ALA A 138 14.52 0.38 16.24
CA ALA A 138 14.95 1.21 17.36
C ALA A 138 16.03 2.21 16.94
N THR A 139 17.05 1.76 16.21
CA THR A 139 18.10 2.63 15.67
C THR A 139 17.53 3.63 14.65
N SER A 140 16.56 3.21 13.81
CA SER A 140 15.93 4.08 12.84
C SER A 140 15.17 5.22 13.51
N ILE A 141 14.41 4.91 14.57
CA ILE A 141 13.69 5.91 15.37
C ILE A 141 14.67 6.92 15.98
N GLU A 142 15.75 6.43 16.63
CA GLU A 142 16.77 7.27 17.24
C GLU A 142 17.41 8.24 16.24
N LYS A 143 17.61 7.81 14.99
CA LYS A 143 18.24 8.60 13.93
C LYS A 143 17.25 9.50 13.18
N SER A 144 15.96 9.33 13.37
CA SER A 144 14.95 10.09 12.67
C SER A 144 14.61 11.40 13.39
N ALA A 145 14.71 12.52 12.70
CA ALA A 145 14.21 13.80 13.19
C ALA A 145 12.67 13.88 13.14
N ARG A 146 12.05 13.09 12.28
CA ARG A 146 10.59 12.94 12.15
C ARG A 146 10.25 11.56 11.59
N ILE A 147 9.15 10.99 12.07
CA ILE A 147 8.52 9.80 11.49
C ILE A 147 7.30 10.25 10.69
N VAL A 148 7.15 9.71 9.49
CA VAL A 148 5.98 9.87 8.64
C VAL A 148 5.22 8.56 8.61
N THR A 149 3.90 8.63 8.68
CA THR A 149 3.01 7.49 8.50
C THR A 149 1.84 7.86 7.60
N ILE A 150 0.97 6.89 7.27
CA ILE A 150 0.01 7.02 6.17
C ILE A 150 -1.45 7.20 6.60
N SER A 151 -1.75 7.07 7.92
CA SER A 151 -3.10 7.29 8.49
C SER A 151 -3.01 7.79 9.93
N GLU A 152 -4.07 8.40 10.45
CA GLU A 152 -4.14 8.79 11.86
C GLU A 152 -4.18 7.54 12.76
N PHE A 153 -4.85 6.47 12.31
CA PHE A 153 -4.80 5.17 12.98
C PHE A 153 -3.37 4.68 13.17
N SER A 154 -2.58 4.60 12.08
CA SER A 154 -1.18 4.17 12.15
C SER A 154 -0.33 5.11 13.01
N LYS A 155 -0.61 6.43 13.01
CA LYS A 155 0.06 7.39 13.89
C LYS A 155 -0.20 7.08 15.35
N GLN A 156 -1.44 6.82 15.74
CA GLN A 156 -1.76 6.48 17.13
C GLN A 156 -1.05 5.19 17.56
N GLU A 157 -1.09 4.15 16.73
CA GLU A 157 -0.39 2.89 17.03
C GLU A 157 1.12 3.07 17.16
N ILE A 158 1.76 3.85 16.27
CA ILE A 158 3.19 4.15 16.35
C ILE A 158 3.52 4.86 17.68
N ILE A 159 2.73 5.87 18.06
CA ILE A 159 2.91 6.61 19.30
C ILE A 159 2.80 5.68 20.51
N GLU A 160 1.73 4.87 20.56
CA GLU A 160 1.46 3.96 21.68
C GLU A 160 2.46 2.82 21.77
N LEU A 161 2.70 2.10 20.68
CA LEU A 161 3.52 0.89 20.68
C LEU A 161 5.02 1.17 20.78
N LEU A 162 5.47 2.32 20.24
CA LEU A 162 6.87 2.72 20.30
C LEU A 162 7.13 3.79 21.37
N GLN A 163 6.12 4.22 22.13
CA GLN A 163 6.19 5.22 23.19
C GLN A 163 6.83 6.55 22.73
N LEU A 164 6.42 7.02 21.55
CA LEU A 164 7.00 8.21 20.95
C LEU A 164 6.20 9.48 21.27
N PRO A 165 6.86 10.65 21.33
CA PRO A 165 6.18 11.93 21.41
C PRO A 165 5.28 12.16 20.17
N LYS A 166 4.10 12.75 20.36
CA LYS A 166 3.14 13.03 19.29
C LYS A 166 3.75 13.89 18.18
N GLU A 167 4.60 14.83 18.58
CA GLU A 167 5.29 15.77 17.69
C GLU A 167 6.28 15.08 16.76
N MET A 168 6.73 13.87 17.10
CA MET A 168 7.66 13.10 16.30
C MET A 168 6.98 12.40 15.12
N VAL A 169 5.64 12.20 15.16
CA VAL A 169 4.91 11.42 14.15
C VAL A 169 3.94 12.31 13.39
N SER A 170 4.08 12.36 12.07
CA SER A 170 3.24 13.14 11.17
C SER A 170 2.56 12.24 10.14
N VAL A 171 1.34 12.60 9.73
CA VAL A 171 0.58 11.83 8.72
C VAL A 171 0.72 12.47 7.35
N VAL A 172 1.18 11.69 6.40
CA VAL A 172 1.17 11.97 4.96
C VAL A 172 0.42 10.83 4.29
N PRO A 173 -0.88 10.96 4.02
CA PRO A 173 -1.72 9.84 3.58
C PRO A 173 -1.37 9.36 2.18
N CYS A 174 -1.77 8.14 1.86
CA CYS A 174 -1.83 7.68 0.48
C CYS A 174 -3.02 8.31 -0.25
N ALA A 175 -3.03 8.20 -1.57
CA ALA A 175 -4.18 8.53 -2.40
C ALA A 175 -4.40 7.42 -3.45
N PRO A 176 -5.58 7.30 -4.03
CA PRO A 176 -5.81 6.32 -5.08
C PRO A 176 -4.92 6.60 -6.29
N SER A 177 -4.47 5.54 -6.95
CA SER A 177 -3.78 5.68 -8.23
C SER A 177 -4.82 5.90 -9.32
N LEU A 178 -4.83 7.10 -9.88
CA LEU A 178 -5.69 7.46 -11.03
C LEU A 178 -4.98 7.18 -12.37
N ALA A 179 -3.92 6.39 -12.37
CA ALA A 179 -3.08 6.20 -13.52
C ALA A 179 -3.77 5.32 -14.59
N GLY A 180 -3.95 5.87 -15.77
CA GLY A 180 -4.29 5.13 -16.98
C GLY A 180 -5.78 4.98 -17.25
N GLU A 181 -6.07 4.55 -18.45
CA GLU A 181 -7.40 4.12 -18.90
C GLU A 181 -7.69 2.69 -18.40
N ALA A 182 -8.94 2.28 -18.40
CA ALA A 182 -9.29 0.89 -18.20
C ALA A 182 -8.98 0.08 -19.46
N ALA A 183 -8.51 -1.14 -19.31
CA ALA A 183 -8.40 -2.08 -20.44
C ALA A 183 -9.78 -2.39 -21.03
N ASP A 184 -9.80 -2.86 -22.27
CA ASP A 184 -11.03 -3.40 -22.85
C ASP A 184 -11.54 -4.58 -22.01
N PHE A 185 -12.71 -4.39 -21.40
CA PHE A 185 -13.25 -5.38 -20.47
C PHE A 185 -13.64 -6.68 -21.15
N GLU A 186 -14.06 -6.66 -22.42
CA GLU A 186 -14.40 -7.90 -23.13
C GLU A 186 -13.15 -8.76 -23.36
N ALA A 187 -12.00 -8.13 -23.64
CA ALA A 187 -10.72 -8.84 -23.68
C ALA A 187 -10.30 -9.38 -22.31
N VAL A 188 -10.49 -8.59 -21.23
CA VAL A 188 -10.22 -9.02 -19.86
C VAL A 188 -11.10 -10.20 -19.47
N LYS A 189 -12.41 -10.13 -19.72
CA LYS A 189 -13.36 -11.23 -19.48
C LYS A 189 -12.93 -12.52 -20.16
N ALA A 190 -12.62 -12.42 -21.46
CA ALA A 190 -12.20 -13.57 -22.25
C ALA A 190 -10.89 -14.17 -21.74
N GLY A 191 -9.90 -13.32 -21.41
CA GLY A 191 -8.59 -13.74 -20.92
C GLY A 191 -8.63 -14.47 -19.57
N TYR A 192 -9.56 -14.11 -18.69
CA TYR A 192 -9.69 -14.70 -17.35
C TYR A 192 -10.90 -15.63 -17.18
N GLY A 193 -11.67 -15.90 -18.25
CA GLY A 193 -12.83 -16.81 -18.23
C GLY A 193 -13.97 -16.29 -17.36
N ILE A 194 -14.21 -14.98 -17.33
CA ILE A 194 -15.25 -14.32 -16.55
C ILE A 194 -16.51 -14.22 -17.40
N SER A 195 -17.54 -15.02 -17.08
CA SER A 195 -18.79 -15.08 -17.84
C SER A 195 -20.03 -14.62 -17.06
N LYS A 196 -19.87 -14.33 -15.78
CA LYS A 196 -20.95 -13.95 -14.85
C LYS A 196 -20.62 -12.62 -14.18
N PRO A 197 -21.60 -11.93 -13.57
CA PRO A 197 -21.32 -10.85 -12.62
C PRO A 197 -20.36 -11.32 -11.52
N PHE A 198 -19.60 -10.40 -10.94
CA PHE A 198 -18.56 -10.83 -9.99
C PHE A 198 -18.39 -9.90 -8.80
N ILE A 199 -18.04 -10.53 -7.68
CA ILE A 199 -17.50 -9.89 -6.48
C ILE A 199 -15.99 -9.86 -6.66
N LEU A 200 -15.37 -8.69 -6.49
CA LEU A 200 -13.94 -8.49 -6.71
C LEU A 200 -13.20 -8.40 -5.38
N TYR A 201 -12.06 -9.07 -5.29
CA TYR A 201 -11.01 -8.80 -4.32
C TYR A 201 -9.73 -8.36 -5.06
N VAL A 202 -9.05 -7.33 -4.56
CA VAL A 202 -7.76 -6.88 -5.09
C VAL A 202 -6.73 -6.78 -3.97
N GLY A 203 -5.62 -7.51 -4.10
CA GLY A 203 -4.52 -7.47 -3.14
C GLY A 203 -3.68 -8.73 -3.17
N THR A 204 -2.52 -8.71 -2.52
CA THR A 204 -1.69 -9.91 -2.35
C THR A 204 -2.48 -11.03 -1.67
N ILE A 205 -2.32 -12.25 -2.15
CA ILE A 205 -2.98 -13.43 -1.57
C ILE A 205 -2.17 -13.86 -0.33
N GLU A 206 -2.57 -13.34 0.83
CA GLU A 206 -1.87 -13.54 2.13
C GLU A 206 -2.86 -13.57 3.31
N PRO A 207 -2.51 -14.17 4.47
CA PRO A 207 -3.45 -14.37 5.58
C PRO A 207 -4.06 -13.08 6.15
N ARG A 208 -3.28 -11.99 6.27
CA ARG A 208 -3.73 -10.70 6.79
C ARG A 208 -4.91 -10.11 6.01
N LYS A 209 -5.02 -10.46 4.75
CA LYS A 209 -6.11 -10.02 3.85
C LYS A 209 -7.42 -10.78 4.08
N ASN A 210 -7.41 -11.81 4.93
CA ASN A 210 -8.61 -12.52 5.40
C ASN A 210 -9.42 -13.20 4.28
N ILE A 211 -8.72 -13.69 3.27
CA ILE A 211 -9.36 -14.26 2.06
C ILE A 211 -10.07 -15.59 2.39
N VAL A 212 -9.58 -16.33 3.39
CA VAL A 212 -10.26 -17.58 3.84
C VAL A 212 -11.69 -17.26 4.27
N ARG A 213 -11.88 -16.25 5.16
CA ARG A 213 -13.22 -15.85 5.60
C ARG A 213 -14.06 -15.26 4.47
N LEU A 214 -13.44 -14.55 3.52
CA LEU A 214 -14.14 -14.08 2.33
C LEU A 214 -14.68 -15.24 1.50
N ILE A 215 -13.91 -16.31 1.32
CA ILE A 215 -14.35 -17.52 0.60
C ILE A 215 -15.51 -18.20 1.34
N HIS A 216 -15.43 -18.33 2.66
CA HIS A 216 -16.51 -18.91 3.46
C HIS A 216 -17.79 -18.05 3.42
N ALA A 217 -17.65 -16.73 3.53
CA ALA A 217 -18.77 -15.80 3.40
C ALA A 217 -19.41 -15.85 1.99
N PHE A 218 -18.60 -15.98 0.94
CA PHE A 218 -19.08 -16.16 -0.42
C PHE A 218 -19.82 -17.50 -0.59
N ASP A 219 -19.27 -18.60 -0.05
CA ASP A 219 -19.91 -19.92 -0.09
C ASP A 219 -21.26 -19.91 0.67
N LEU A 220 -21.31 -19.22 1.81
CA LEU A 220 -22.54 -19.00 2.57
C LEU A 220 -23.59 -18.24 1.73
N LEU A 221 -23.18 -17.11 1.14
CA LEU A 221 -24.04 -16.28 0.31
C LEU A 221 -24.58 -17.03 -0.93
N LYS A 222 -23.75 -17.86 -1.56
CA LYS A 222 -24.19 -18.74 -2.68
C LYS A 222 -25.26 -19.74 -2.25
N ARG A 223 -25.11 -20.32 -1.07
CA ARG A 223 -26.07 -21.35 -0.57
C ARG A 223 -27.38 -20.75 -0.08
N GLU A 224 -27.33 -19.59 0.57
CA GLU A 224 -28.52 -19.00 1.19
C GLU A 224 -29.34 -18.15 0.21
N GLU A 225 -28.66 -17.34 -0.62
CA GLU A 225 -29.30 -16.37 -1.50
C GLU A 225 -29.29 -16.77 -2.98
N GLY A 226 -28.58 -17.84 -3.34
CA GLY A 226 -28.52 -18.36 -4.70
C GLY A 226 -27.96 -17.39 -5.75
N ILE A 227 -27.07 -16.47 -5.37
CA ILE A 227 -26.53 -15.47 -6.27
C ILE A 227 -25.79 -16.09 -7.47
N GLU A 228 -25.89 -15.48 -8.64
CA GLU A 228 -25.18 -15.93 -9.85
C GLU A 228 -23.70 -15.55 -9.88
N HIS A 229 -23.29 -14.61 -9.05
CA HIS A 229 -21.94 -14.03 -9.04
C HIS A 229 -20.85 -15.07 -8.85
N ILE A 230 -19.68 -14.78 -9.44
CA ILE A 230 -18.41 -15.45 -9.11
C ILE A 230 -17.58 -14.57 -8.19
N LEU A 231 -16.65 -15.16 -7.45
CA LEU A 231 -15.64 -14.46 -6.65
C LEU A 231 -14.33 -14.39 -7.44
N VAL A 232 -13.89 -13.19 -7.79
CA VAL A 232 -12.64 -12.94 -8.49
C VAL A 232 -11.59 -12.45 -7.49
N LEU A 233 -10.53 -13.21 -7.33
CA LEU A 233 -9.39 -12.93 -6.45
C LEU A 233 -8.20 -12.47 -7.29
N ALA A 234 -8.00 -11.15 -7.38
CA ALA A 234 -6.99 -10.52 -8.18
C ALA A 234 -5.78 -10.13 -7.32
N GLY A 235 -4.63 -10.76 -7.58
CA GLY A 235 -3.38 -10.49 -6.90
C GLY A 235 -2.38 -11.62 -6.99
N GLY A 236 -1.10 -11.28 -6.87
CA GLY A 236 -0.04 -12.28 -6.86
C GLY A 236 -0.03 -13.09 -5.56
N PRO A 237 0.57 -14.29 -5.59
CA PRO A 237 0.74 -15.11 -4.40
C PRO A 237 1.67 -14.41 -3.40
N GLY A 238 1.21 -14.31 -2.16
CA GLY A 238 1.99 -13.90 -1.00
C GLY A 238 2.63 -15.11 -0.30
N TRP A 239 2.87 -14.96 0.98
CA TRP A 239 3.38 -16.03 1.84
C TRP A 239 2.25 -16.65 2.65
N ARG A 240 2.40 -17.94 3.06
CA ARG A 240 1.43 -18.69 3.86
C ARG A 240 0.02 -18.66 3.28
N ASN A 241 -0.08 -18.88 1.98
CA ASN A 241 -1.34 -18.82 1.23
C ASN A 241 -1.98 -20.19 0.98
N GLU A 242 -1.39 -21.26 1.49
CA GLU A 242 -1.85 -22.64 1.29
C GLU A 242 -3.29 -22.83 1.81
N GLU A 243 -3.60 -22.28 2.98
CA GLU A 243 -4.94 -22.34 3.57
C GLU A 243 -5.99 -21.63 2.72
N ILE A 244 -5.62 -20.56 2.01
CA ILE A 244 -6.52 -19.82 1.13
C ILE A 244 -6.91 -20.67 -0.08
N TYR A 245 -5.95 -21.33 -0.69
CA TYR A 245 -6.23 -22.25 -1.82
C TYR A 245 -7.01 -23.48 -1.35
N LEU A 246 -6.70 -24.00 -0.18
CA LEU A 246 -7.43 -25.12 0.41
C LEU A 246 -8.91 -24.75 0.68
N ALA A 247 -9.16 -23.59 1.28
CA ALA A 247 -10.52 -23.08 1.52
C ALA A 247 -11.31 -22.97 0.20
N ALA A 248 -10.69 -22.45 -0.86
CA ALA A 248 -11.33 -22.37 -2.17
C ALA A 248 -11.65 -23.74 -2.77
N GLN A 249 -10.76 -24.73 -2.61
CA GLN A 249 -10.99 -26.11 -3.09
C GLN A 249 -12.10 -26.83 -2.31
N GLN A 250 -12.25 -26.51 -1.04
CA GLN A 250 -13.26 -27.13 -0.15
C GLN A 250 -14.64 -26.46 -0.22
N ALA A 251 -14.72 -25.22 -0.76
CA ALA A 251 -15.99 -24.51 -0.91
C ALA A 251 -16.96 -25.29 -1.80
N SER A 252 -18.25 -25.29 -1.46
CA SER A 252 -19.30 -25.94 -2.26
C SER A 252 -19.44 -25.28 -3.65
N CYS A 253 -19.11 -23.97 -3.71
CA CYS A 253 -19.13 -23.15 -4.92
C CYS A 253 -17.73 -22.96 -5.57
N LYS A 254 -16.80 -23.89 -5.38
CA LYS A 254 -15.42 -23.80 -5.86
C LYS A 254 -15.28 -23.45 -7.35
N GLU A 255 -16.24 -23.90 -8.18
CA GLU A 255 -16.27 -23.60 -9.61
C GLU A 255 -16.61 -22.13 -9.92
N ASP A 256 -17.11 -21.38 -8.94
CA ASP A 256 -17.39 -19.94 -9.04
C ASP A 256 -16.30 -19.08 -8.37
N ILE A 257 -15.15 -19.65 -7.97
CA ILE A 257 -14.00 -18.93 -7.42
C ILE A 257 -12.89 -18.87 -8.46
N ARG A 258 -12.37 -17.65 -8.76
CA ARG A 258 -11.34 -17.42 -9.78
C ARG A 258 -10.13 -16.71 -9.18
N PHE A 259 -8.97 -17.34 -9.18
CA PHE A 259 -7.68 -16.70 -8.92
C PHE A 259 -7.11 -16.24 -10.26
N VAL A 260 -7.08 -14.93 -10.48
CA VAL A 260 -6.60 -14.35 -11.75
C VAL A 260 -5.12 -13.97 -11.70
N GLY A 261 -4.48 -14.09 -10.53
CA GLY A 261 -3.07 -13.76 -10.38
C GLY A 261 -2.80 -12.25 -10.43
N TYR A 262 -1.59 -11.90 -10.80
CA TYR A 262 -1.19 -10.50 -10.93
C TYR A 262 -1.82 -9.89 -12.18
N ILE A 263 -2.47 -8.75 -12.02
CA ILE A 263 -3.11 -7.98 -13.09
C ILE A 263 -2.38 -6.65 -13.31
N THR A 264 -2.43 -6.12 -14.53
CA THR A 264 -1.87 -4.80 -14.85
C THR A 264 -2.71 -3.66 -14.24
N ALA A 265 -2.22 -2.44 -14.30
CA ALA A 265 -2.99 -1.29 -13.81
C ALA A 265 -4.27 -1.06 -14.63
N GLU A 266 -4.18 -1.23 -15.93
CA GLU A 266 -5.30 -1.09 -16.87
C GLU A 266 -6.36 -2.18 -16.67
N GLU A 267 -5.93 -3.43 -16.48
CA GLU A 267 -6.82 -4.54 -16.13
C GLU A 267 -7.48 -4.33 -14.77
N LYS A 268 -6.71 -3.85 -13.77
CA LYS A 268 -7.24 -3.51 -12.44
C LYS A 268 -8.34 -2.47 -12.53
N ASN A 269 -8.15 -1.43 -13.34
CA ASN A 269 -9.15 -0.40 -13.57
C ASN A 269 -10.42 -0.99 -14.22
N ALA A 270 -10.25 -1.86 -15.22
CA ALA A 270 -11.38 -2.55 -15.87
C ALA A 270 -12.13 -3.46 -14.88
N PHE A 271 -11.41 -4.19 -14.02
CA PHE A 271 -12.05 -4.99 -12.96
C PHE A 271 -12.86 -4.12 -12.00
N TYR A 272 -12.33 -3.01 -11.50
CA TYR A 272 -13.08 -2.11 -10.63
C TYR A 272 -14.31 -1.53 -11.32
N GLN A 273 -14.19 -1.13 -12.59
CA GLN A 273 -15.29 -0.52 -13.34
C GLN A 273 -16.48 -1.46 -13.53
N HIS A 274 -16.23 -2.77 -13.59
CA HIS A 274 -17.25 -3.77 -13.93
C HIS A 274 -17.59 -4.73 -12.79
N ALA A 275 -16.94 -4.62 -11.64
CA ALA A 275 -17.30 -5.40 -10.46
C ALA A 275 -18.64 -4.96 -9.88
N SER A 276 -19.47 -5.93 -9.47
CA SER A 276 -20.71 -5.64 -8.74
C SER A 276 -20.41 -5.04 -7.36
N VAL A 277 -19.32 -5.45 -6.73
CA VAL A 277 -18.84 -4.94 -5.44
C VAL A 277 -17.37 -5.32 -5.22
N LEU A 278 -16.60 -4.42 -4.60
CA LEU A 278 -15.31 -4.78 -4.01
C LEU A 278 -15.51 -5.35 -2.62
N ALA A 279 -14.98 -6.55 -2.35
CA ALA A 279 -14.88 -7.16 -1.03
C ALA A 279 -13.46 -6.99 -0.47
N PHE A 280 -13.30 -6.26 0.64
CA PHE A 280 -11.99 -5.99 1.25
C PHE A 280 -12.00 -6.21 2.77
N PRO A 281 -12.15 -7.47 3.25
CA PRO A 281 -12.32 -7.79 4.67
C PRO A 281 -11.00 -7.92 5.43
N SER A 282 -9.95 -7.18 5.07
CA SER A 282 -8.61 -7.25 5.66
C SER A 282 -8.65 -7.11 7.18
N LEU A 283 -7.90 -7.94 7.90
CA LEU A 283 -7.80 -7.89 9.36
C LEU A 283 -7.07 -6.63 9.85
N TYR A 284 -6.12 -6.17 9.06
CA TYR A 284 -5.29 -5.02 9.41
C TYR A 284 -4.70 -4.35 8.17
N GLU A 285 -4.79 -3.03 8.09
CA GLU A 285 -4.19 -2.20 7.05
C GLU A 285 -3.63 -0.91 7.64
N GLY A 286 -2.52 -0.43 7.08
CA GLY A 286 -2.01 0.89 7.40
C GLY A 286 -2.80 2.03 6.76
N PHE A 287 -3.49 1.73 5.63
CA PHE A 287 -4.33 2.70 4.93
C PHE A 287 -5.53 2.03 4.23
N GLY A 288 -5.30 1.16 3.23
CA GLY A 288 -6.38 0.55 2.46
C GLY A 288 -6.63 1.27 1.12
N MET A 289 -5.64 1.29 0.23
CA MET A 289 -5.80 1.89 -1.10
C MET A 289 -6.88 1.25 -1.98
N PRO A 290 -7.04 -0.11 -2.03
CA PRO A 290 -8.02 -0.74 -2.91
C PRO A 290 -9.47 -0.24 -2.75
N PRO A 291 -10.00 0.01 -1.55
CA PRO A 291 -11.30 0.67 -1.38
C PRO A 291 -11.42 2.02 -2.08
N LEU A 292 -10.43 2.91 -1.96
CA LEU A 292 -10.45 4.21 -2.63
C LEU A 292 -10.28 4.09 -4.15
N GLU A 293 -9.45 3.15 -4.60
CA GLU A 293 -9.31 2.84 -6.03
C GLU A 293 -10.65 2.37 -6.61
N ALA A 294 -11.36 1.47 -5.93
CA ALA A 294 -12.69 0.99 -6.35
C ALA A 294 -13.72 2.14 -6.42
N MET A 295 -13.75 3.01 -5.40
CA MET A 295 -14.62 4.20 -5.38
C MET A 295 -14.34 5.15 -6.56
N THR A 296 -13.09 5.27 -7.00
CA THR A 296 -12.71 6.07 -8.18
C THR A 296 -13.39 5.57 -9.46
N TRP A 297 -13.60 4.26 -9.55
CA TRP A 297 -14.23 3.58 -10.69
C TRP A 297 -15.71 3.28 -10.48
N ASN A 298 -16.36 3.92 -9.50
CA ASN A 298 -17.77 3.74 -9.15
C ASN A 298 -18.12 2.29 -8.75
N CYS A 299 -17.17 1.54 -8.21
CA CYS A 299 -17.41 0.24 -7.64
C CYS A 299 -17.87 0.42 -6.18
N PRO A 300 -19.02 -0.08 -5.78
CA PRO A 300 -19.43 -0.08 -4.38
C PRO A 300 -18.49 -0.97 -3.55
N VAL A 301 -18.32 -0.66 -2.28
CA VAL A 301 -17.31 -1.29 -1.42
C VAL A 301 -17.94 -1.89 -0.17
N VAL A 302 -17.59 -3.15 0.10
CA VAL A 302 -17.77 -3.83 1.40
C VAL A 302 -16.37 -4.08 1.98
N CYS A 303 -16.08 -3.54 3.15
CA CYS A 303 -14.76 -3.65 3.75
C CYS A 303 -14.78 -3.79 5.27
N ALA A 304 -13.66 -4.19 5.83
CA ALA A 304 -13.54 -4.43 7.25
C ALA A 304 -13.75 -3.16 8.10
N ASN A 305 -14.47 -3.29 9.20
CA ASN A 305 -14.50 -2.30 10.27
C ASN A 305 -13.31 -2.52 11.21
N ALA A 306 -12.09 -2.33 10.69
CA ALA A 306 -10.86 -2.59 11.42
C ALA A 306 -9.71 -1.70 10.95
N ALA A 307 -8.79 -1.41 11.87
CA ALA A 307 -7.57 -0.64 11.64
C ALA A 307 -7.87 0.73 10.98
N SER A 308 -7.12 1.10 9.96
CA SER A 308 -7.29 2.38 9.26
C SER A 308 -8.48 2.43 8.30
N ILE A 309 -9.11 1.31 7.99
CA ILE A 309 -10.13 1.24 6.94
C ILE A 309 -11.33 2.19 7.21
N PRO A 310 -11.92 2.23 8.42
CA PRO A 310 -13.03 3.15 8.71
C PRO A 310 -12.66 4.64 8.52
N GLU A 311 -11.43 5.03 8.90
CA GLU A 311 -10.90 6.37 8.67
C GLU A 311 -10.87 6.72 7.19
N VAL A 312 -10.41 5.78 6.37
CA VAL A 312 -10.16 5.99 4.94
C VAL A 312 -11.45 6.01 4.14
N VAL A 313 -12.38 5.10 4.41
CA VAL A 313 -13.62 4.99 3.62
C VAL A 313 -14.76 5.86 4.15
N GLY A 314 -14.74 6.25 5.42
CA GLY A 314 -15.82 6.99 6.05
C GLY A 314 -17.16 6.26 5.89
N GLU A 315 -18.18 7.00 5.46
CA GLU A 315 -19.52 6.44 5.20
C GLU A 315 -19.73 5.96 3.76
N ALA A 316 -18.66 5.84 2.97
CA ALA A 316 -18.76 5.49 1.56
C ALA A 316 -18.63 3.97 1.30
N ALA A 317 -18.63 3.15 2.34
CA ALA A 317 -18.56 1.71 2.25
C ALA A 317 -19.50 1.05 3.27
N ARG A 318 -19.91 -0.19 3.01
CA ARG A 318 -20.52 -1.06 4.01
C ARG A 318 -19.41 -1.66 4.85
N LEU A 319 -19.33 -1.26 6.11
CA LEU A 319 -18.37 -1.79 7.06
C LEU A 319 -18.88 -3.09 7.67
N VAL A 320 -18.00 -4.11 7.75
CA VAL A 320 -18.30 -5.44 8.29
C VAL A 320 -17.28 -5.84 9.35
N ASN A 321 -17.69 -6.69 10.29
CA ASN A 321 -16.76 -7.33 11.22
C ASN A 321 -15.89 -8.35 10.46
N PRO A 322 -14.58 -8.15 10.32
CA PRO A 322 -13.73 -9.07 9.55
C PRO A 322 -13.57 -10.45 10.20
N ASN A 323 -13.98 -10.62 11.46
CA ASN A 323 -13.93 -11.90 12.17
C ASN A 323 -15.24 -12.69 12.08
N ASP A 324 -16.25 -12.16 11.39
CA ASP A 324 -17.57 -12.76 11.27
C ASP A 324 -17.93 -13.00 9.78
N GLU A 325 -17.97 -14.26 9.38
CA GLU A 325 -18.28 -14.68 8.02
C GLU A 325 -19.71 -14.34 7.62
N VAL A 326 -20.63 -14.38 8.60
CA VAL A 326 -22.04 -14.03 8.39
C VAL A 326 -22.21 -12.54 8.13
N ASP A 327 -21.52 -11.68 8.91
CA ASP A 327 -21.57 -10.23 8.66
C ASP A 327 -20.88 -9.84 7.34
N ILE A 328 -19.83 -10.55 6.94
CA ILE A 328 -19.21 -10.35 5.61
C ILE A 328 -20.21 -10.74 4.51
N ALA A 329 -20.86 -11.90 4.62
CA ALA A 329 -21.87 -12.36 3.66
C ALA A 329 -23.05 -11.39 3.60
N GLN A 330 -23.58 -10.96 4.76
CA GLN A 330 -24.68 -10.01 4.83
C GLN A 330 -24.30 -8.66 4.22
N GLY A 331 -23.10 -8.17 4.50
CA GLY A 331 -22.63 -6.91 3.91
C GLY A 331 -22.54 -6.96 2.37
N LEU A 332 -22.12 -8.10 1.81
CA LEU A 332 -22.14 -8.33 0.37
C LEU A 332 -23.57 -8.38 -0.16
N TRP A 333 -24.46 -9.10 0.54
CA TRP A 333 -25.87 -9.19 0.18
C TRP A 333 -26.59 -7.84 0.21
N ASP A 334 -26.35 -7.01 1.23
CA ASP A 334 -26.92 -5.67 1.36
C ASP A 334 -26.65 -4.83 0.09
N VAL A 335 -25.45 -4.96 -0.49
CA VAL A 335 -25.05 -4.22 -1.70
C VAL A 335 -25.60 -4.86 -2.97
N LEU A 336 -25.54 -6.19 -3.07
CA LEU A 336 -25.95 -6.91 -4.29
C LEU A 336 -27.47 -6.95 -4.49
N SER A 337 -28.24 -7.00 -3.40
CA SER A 337 -29.71 -7.09 -3.44
C SER A 337 -30.40 -5.72 -3.55
N SER A 338 -29.68 -4.61 -3.28
CA SER A 338 -30.27 -3.26 -3.27
C SER A 338 -29.51 -2.30 -4.19
N PRO A 339 -29.95 -2.12 -5.44
CA PRO A 339 -29.36 -1.15 -6.36
C PRO A 339 -29.32 0.28 -5.81
N ASP A 340 -30.34 0.71 -5.07
CA ASP A 340 -30.40 2.04 -4.46
C ASP A 340 -29.33 2.22 -3.38
N TYR A 341 -29.08 1.16 -2.60
CA TYR A 341 -28.00 1.19 -1.60
C TYR A 341 -26.61 1.22 -2.26
N ALA A 342 -26.42 0.41 -3.27
CA ALA A 342 -25.17 0.41 -4.06
C ALA A 342 -24.89 1.81 -4.67
N GLU A 343 -25.89 2.44 -5.32
CA GLU A 343 -25.75 3.78 -5.90
C GLU A 343 -25.48 4.85 -4.81
N ASN A 344 -26.08 4.70 -3.63
CA ASN A 344 -25.78 5.59 -2.50
C ASN A 344 -24.31 5.49 -2.09
N LEU A 345 -23.77 4.27 -1.96
CA LEU A 345 -22.34 4.06 -1.66
C LEU A 345 -21.44 4.64 -2.75
N ILE A 346 -21.77 4.43 -4.03
CA ILE A 346 -21.05 5.00 -5.17
C ILE A 346 -21.01 6.53 -5.09
N ARG A 347 -22.17 7.17 -4.85
CA ARG A 347 -22.29 8.62 -4.73
C ARG A 347 -21.41 9.15 -3.58
N ARG A 348 -21.43 8.50 -2.42
CA ARG A 348 -20.58 8.83 -1.28
C ARG A 348 -19.10 8.60 -1.60
N GLY A 349 -18.78 7.52 -2.33
CA GLY A 349 -17.43 7.18 -2.80
C GLY A 349 -16.82 8.29 -3.64
N ARG A 350 -17.57 8.84 -4.61
CA ARG A 350 -17.14 9.99 -5.44
C ARG A 350 -16.77 11.23 -4.63
N ILE A 351 -17.38 11.40 -3.44
CA ILE A 351 -17.04 12.50 -2.53
C ILE A 351 -15.82 12.14 -1.70
N GLN A 352 -15.77 10.91 -1.18
CA GLN A 352 -14.71 10.43 -0.30
C GLN A 352 -13.33 10.43 -0.96
N VAL A 353 -13.22 9.97 -2.20
CA VAL A 353 -11.94 9.92 -2.92
C VAL A 353 -11.29 11.29 -3.10
N LYS A 354 -12.07 12.36 -3.19
CA LYS A 354 -11.59 13.74 -3.36
C LYS A 354 -10.84 14.28 -2.14
N LYS A 355 -10.99 13.63 -0.98
CA LYS A 355 -10.28 13.99 0.25
C LYS A 355 -8.82 13.54 0.24
N TYR A 356 -8.45 12.66 -0.67
CA TYR A 356 -7.13 12.06 -0.75
C TYR A 356 -6.52 12.33 -2.12
N THR A 357 -5.56 13.25 -2.15
CA THR A 357 -4.80 13.55 -3.37
C THR A 357 -3.30 13.42 -3.11
N TRP A 358 -2.57 12.97 -4.12
CA TRP A 358 -1.12 12.92 -4.02
C TRP A 358 -0.48 14.29 -3.96
N ASP A 359 -1.15 15.33 -4.48
CA ASP A 359 -0.67 16.71 -4.41
C ASP A 359 -0.73 17.23 -2.98
N ASP A 360 -1.84 17.04 -2.26
CA ASP A 360 -1.95 17.38 -0.83
C ASP A 360 -0.94 16.59 0.02
N SER A 361 -0.70 15.32 -0.31
CA SER A 361 0.28 14.48 0.38
C SER A 361 1.70 14.99 0.16
N ALA A 362 2.03 15.40 -1.05
CA ALA A 362 3.33 16.00 -1.37
C ALA A 362 3.54 17.35 -0.65
N GLU A 363 2.51 18.20 -0.59
CA GLU A 363 2.57 19.47 0.15
C GLU A 363 2.77 19.24 1.66
N LYS A 364 2.06 18.26 2.24
CA LYS A 364 2.26 17.88 3.65
C LYS A 364 3.69 17.43 3.90
N LEU A 365 4.24 16.55 3.03
CA LEU A 365 5.63 16.11 3.16
C LEU A 365 6.61 17.29 3.03
N LEU A 366 6.39 18.19 2.08
CA LEU A 366 7.23 19.37 1.89
C LEU A 366 7.23 20.28 3.11
N ARG A 367 6.08 20.49 3.76
CA ARG A 367 5.96 21.24 5.02
C ARG A 367 6.77 20.58 6.12
N ILE A 368 6.66 19.26 6.29
CA ILE A 368 7.43 18.50 7.27
C ILE A 368 8.93 18.62 7.00
N CYS A 369 9.36 18.59 5.74
CA CYS A 369 10.76 18.77 5.38
C CYS A 369 11.28 20.16 5.83
N ARG A 370 10.53 21.23 5.62
CA ARG A 370 10.88 22.58 6.08
C ARG A 370 10.99 22.64 7.61
N GLU A 371 9.98 22.18 8.33
CA GLU A 371 10.00 22.12 9.80
C GLU A 371 11.21 21.37 10.36
N VAL A 372 11.60 20.27 9.71
CA VAL A 372 12.77 19.47 10.12
C VAL A 372 14.06 20.23 9.84
N LEU A 373 14.16 20.96 8.73
CA LEU A 373 15.36 21.69 8.33
C LEU A 373 15.58 22.99 9.13
N GLU A 374 14.51 23.58 9.68
CA GLU A 374 14.56 24.81 10.50
C GLU A 374 15.02 24.55 11.95
N LYS A 375 14.76 23.36 12.49
CA LYS A 375 15.23 22.92 13.82
C LYS A 375 16.70 22.50 13.78
#